data_5cd6b4e15dbd28205d171661f71073fd
#
_entry.id   5cd6b4e15dbd28205d171661f71073fd
#
_cell.length_a   1.000
_cell.length_b   1.000
_cell.length_c   1.000
_cell.angle_alpha   90.00
_cell.angle_beta   90.00
_cell.angle_gamma   90.00
#
_symmetry.space_group_name_H-M   'P 1'
#
loop_
_entity.id
_entity.type
_entity.pdbx_description
1 polymer ?
#
loop_
_entity_poly.entity_id
_entity_poly.type
_entity_poly.pdbx_seq_one_letter_code
_entity_poly.pdbx_strand_id
1 'polypeptide(L)'
;MRTISRNVLGVLACALGSSNALAVDVNAGDYTALPAGTNVAAWYQQYSHADRFNADGAADSRRDTRLKSNISILRLIHFMDIGGITVDPQILLPFGHVYDARIAGQSLGSASGLADPIIGATFWLVNQPAAGASGRYFGITPLLYLPWGNYDKDDALNLGENRFKGDLQLGWVEPLWGKFSMELYADVVVYGHNNDAGNGTQTLKQNPTYQLQSNLRYDFNPSQRLALGYSASTGGKQYLDGDYTGQKTQVQQVRAEFQQMLGQKVQVSAQLTQDVAVTGGFQEDIGVNLRALLLF
;
A
#
# COMPACT_ATOMS: atom_id res chain seq x y z
N MET A 1 -4.33 27.37 -25.33
CA MET A 1 -4.47 25.91 -25.28
C MET A 1 -3.22 25.30 -25.88
N ARG A 2 -2.26 24.85 -25.07
CA ARG A 2 -1.13 24.06 -25.59
C ARG A 2 -1.63 22.63 -25.74
N THR A 3 -1.72 22.16 -26.95
CA THR A 3 -2.00 20.76 -27.30
C THR A 3 -0.89 19.89 -26.69
N ILE A 4 -1.26 19.04 -25.72
CA ILE A 4 -0.39 17.96 -25.25
C ILE A 4 -0.07 17.12 -26.49
N SER A 5 1.19 17.01 -26.85
CA SER A 5 1.59 16.27 -28.05
C SER A 5 1.25 14.79 -27.88
N ARG A 6 0.87 14.09 -28.94
CA ARG A 6 0.53 12.65 -28.96
C ARG A 6 1.67 11.77 -28.37
N ASN A 7 2.90 12.26 -28.42
CA ASN A 7 4.07 11.55 -27.89
C ASN A 7 4.14 11.58 -26.34
N VAL A 8 3.65 12.65 -25.67
CA VAL A 8 3.58 12.71 -24.20
C VAL A 8 2.49 11.75 -23.67
N LEU A 9 1.40 11.57 -24.41
CA LEU A 9 0.32 10.65 -24.07
C LEU A 9 0.71 9.18 -24.23
N GLY A 10 1.52 8.84 -25.24
CA GLY A 10 2.05 7.48 -25.43
C GLY A 10 3.00 7.06 -24.30
N VAL A 11 3.83 7.98 -23.81
CA VAL A 11 4.73 7.74 -22.68
C VAL A 11 3.95 7.65 -21.35
N LEU A 12 2.87 8.45 -21.19
CA LEU A 12 2.01 8.38 -20.01
C LEU A 12 1.28 7.03 -19.89
N ALA A 13 0.82 6.45 -21.00
CA ALA A 13 0.05 5.21 -21.00
C ALA A 13 0.88 3.99 -20.54
N CYS A 14 2.14 3.92 -20.95
CA CYS A 14 3.02 2.79 -20.60
C CYS A 14 3.52 2.79 -19.15
N ALA A 15 3.43 3.92 -18.45
CA ALA A 15 3.97 4.07 -17.11
C ALA A 15 2.90 4.04 -16.00
N LEU A 16 1.61 4.00 -16.37
CA LEU A 16 0.49 3.96 -15.42
C LEU A 16 0.25 2.56 -14.82
N GLY A 17 1.11 1.61 -15.15
CA GLY A 17 1.02 0.20 -14.73
C GLY A 17 1.08 -0.07 -13.22
N SER A 18 0.96 0.95 -12.39
CA SER A 18 0.80 0.74 -10.95
C SER A 18 0.31 2.02 -10.32
N SER A 19 -1.00 2.16 -10.30
CA SER A 19 -1.65 3.27 -9.62
C SER A 19 -1.51 3.23 -8.11
N ASN A 20 -0.60 2.47 -7.53
CA ASN A 20 -0.20 2.52 -6.12
C ASN A 20 0.93 1.52 -5.85
N ALA A 21 2.10 1.68 -6.46
CA ALA A 21 3.33 1.01 -6.02
C ALA A 21 3.85 1.64 -4.72
N LEU A 22 2.96 1.83 -3.77
CA LEU A 22 3.32 2.24 -2.42
C LEU A 22 3.74 0.98 -1.63
N ALA A 23 4.47 1.17 -0.54
CA ALA A 23 4.70 0.14 0.46
C ALA A 23 3.36 -0.45 0.94
N VAL A 24 3.40 -1.62 1.55
CA VAL A 24 2.21 -2.21 2.18
C VAL A 24 1.74 -1.28 3.28
N ASP A 25 0.55 -0.68 3.10
CA ASP A 25 -0.05 0.15 4.14
C ASP A 25 -0.30 -0.67 5.41
N VAL A 26 0.04 -0.07 6.55
CA VAL A 26 -0.13 -0.68 7.86
C VAL A 26 -1.41 -0.15 8.51
N ASN A 27 -2.31 -1.04 8.87
CA ASN A 27 -3.47 -0.70 9.69
C ASN A 27 -3.06 -0.50 11.15
N ALA A 28 -3.81 0.32 11.89
CA ALA A 28 -3.56 0.51 13.30
C ALA A 28 -3.58 -0.83 14.06
N GLY A 29 -2.54 -1.07 14.89
CA GLY A 29 -2.39 -2.29 15.66
C GLY A 29 -1.85 -3.51 14.90
N ASP A 30 -1.50 -3.39 13.62
CA ASP A 30 -0.88 -4.50 12.87
C ASP A 30 0.51 -4.87 13.43
N TYR A 31 1.23 -3.88 13.94
CA TYR A 31 2.50 -4.13 14.64
C TYR A 31 2.27 -4.48 16.11
N THR A 32 1.58 -5.59 16.31
CA THR A 32 1.37 -6.21 17.62
C THR A 32 1.79 -7.68 17.55
N ALA A 33 2.88 -8.03 18.22
CA ALA A 33 3.34 -9.41 18.28
C ALA A 33 2.32 -10.27 19.04
N LEU A 34 1.93 -11.39 18.47
CA LEU A 34 1.07 -12.38 19.08
C LEU A 34 1.90 -13.55 19.64
N PRO A 35 1.36 -14.34 20.58
CA PRO A 35 2.06 -15.52 21.12
C PRO A 35 2.45 -16.51 20.01
N ALA A 36 3.60 -17.17 20.17
CA ALA A 36 4.03 -18.24 19.27
C ALA A 36 2.97 -19.35 19.17
N GLY A 37 2.77 -19.88 17.97
CA GLY A 37 1.72 -20.85 17.63
C GLY A 37 0.42 -20.19 17.14
N THR A 38 0.27 -18.87 17.24
CA THR A 38 -0.92 -18.18 16.73
C THR A 38 -0.87 -18.09 15.21
N ASN A 39 -1.99 -18.38 14.56
CA ASN A 39 -2.20 -18.13 13.14
C ASN A 39 -3.19 -16.98 12.95
N VAL A 40 -2.99 -16.20 11.89
CA VAL A 40 -3.88 -15.12 11.48
C VAL A 40 -4.25 -15.30 10.02
N ALA A 41 -5.54 -15.28 9.74
CA ALA A 41 -6.06 -15.11 8.37
C ALA A 41 -6.78 -13.77 8.32
N ALA A 42 -6.38 -12.89 7.41
CA ALA A 42 -7.00 -11.60 7.22
C ALA A 42 -7.47 -11.44 5.77
N TRP A 43 -8.67 -10.92 5.61
CA TRP A 43 -9.24 -10.49 4.35
C TRP A 43 -9.38 -8.98 4.37
N TYR A 44 -8.80 -8.30 3.38
CA TYR A 44 -8.95 -6.87 3.15
C TYR A 44 -9.78 -6.67 1.89
N GLN A 45 -10.63 -5.66 1.92
CA GLN A 45 -11.38 -5.17 0.77
C GLN A 45 -11.16 -3.67 0.67
N GLN A 46 -10.46 -3.25 -0.36
CA GLN A 46 -10.06 -1.87 -0.58
C GLN A 46 -10.80 -1.32 -1.80
N TYR A 47 -11.51 -0.24 -1.60
CA TYR A 47 -12.15 0.53 -2.66
C TYR A 47 -11.55 1.93 -2.70
N SER A 48 -11.14 2.39 -3.88
CA SER A 48 -10.58 3.72 -4.09
C SER A 48 -11.21 4.40 -5.30
N HIS A 49 -11.40 5.71 -5.18
CA HIS A 49 -11.85 6.60 -6.24
C HIS A 49 -10.94 7.82 -6.30
N ALA A 50 -10.45 8.13 -7.50
CA ALA A 50 -9.68 9.33 -7.81
C ALA A 50 -10.33 10.09 -8.96
N ASP A 51 -10.42 11.42 -8.86
CA ASP A 51 -11.00 12.31 -9.86
C ASP A 51 -10.00 13.30 -10.45
N ARG A 52 -8.73 13.17 -10.09
CA ARG A 52 -7.65 14.06 -10.48
C ARG A 52 -6.37 13.30 -10.78
N PHE A 53 -5.64 13.75 -11.80
CA PHE A 53 -4.27 13.30 -12.09
C PHE A 53 -3.31 14.49 -12.05
N ASN A 54 -2.30 14.39 -11.20
CA ASN A 54 -1.31 15.43 -10.94
C ASN A 54 0.04 14.96 -11.51
N ALA A 55 0.35 15.36 -12.74
CA ALA A 55 1.66 15.04 -13.35
C ALA A 55 2.77 15.94 -12.77
N ASP A 56 3.98 15.39 -12.62
CA ASP A 56 5.13 16.20 -12.19
C ASP A 56 5.55 17.19 -13.30
N GLY A 57 5.57 18.48 -12.97
CA GLY A 57 5.96 19.54 -13.91
C GLY A 57 4.91 19.90 -14.96
N ALA A 58 3.67 19.42 -14.85
CA ALA A 58 2.57 19.76 -15.75
C ALA A 58 1.33 20.24 -14.98
N ALA A 59 0.36 20.80 -15.68
CA ALA A 59 -0.90 21.20 -15.07
C ALA A 59 -1.74 19.97 -14.70
N ASP A 60 -2.41 20.04 -13.54
CA ASP A 60 -3.34 19.02 -13.07
C ASP A 60 -4.46 18.78 -14.08
N SER A 61 -4.84 17.54 -14.26
CA SER A 61 -5.99 17.13 -15.04
C SER A 61 -7.14 16.72 -14.11
N ARG A 62 -8.27 17.42 -14.20
CA ARG A 62 -9.50 17.09 -13.46
C ARG A 62 -10.67 16.76 -14.41
N ARG A 63 -10.75 17.51 -15.51
CA ARG A 63 -11.87 17.37 -16.45
C ARG A 63 -11.81 16.00 -17.10
N ASP A 64 -12.86 15.21 -16.95
CA ASP A 64 -13.01 13.86 -17.46
C ASP A 64 -11.78 12.97 -17.13
N THR A 65 -11.33 13.10 -15.86
CA THR A 65 -10.23 12.34 -15.29
C THR A 65 -10.76 11.55 -14.11
N ARG A 66 -10.52 10.25 -14.09
CA ARG A 66 -10.91 9.37 -12.99
C ARG A 66 -10.20 8.03 -13.04
N LEU A 67 -10.14 7.39 -11.89
CA LEU A 67 -9.71 6.02 -11.73
C LEU A 67 -10.44 5.42 -10.55
N LYS A 68 -10.91 4.18 -10.72
CA LYS A 68 -11.54 3.41 -9.66
C LYS A 68 -10.82 2.10 -9.49
N SER A 69 -10.67 1.66 -8.25
CA SER A 69 -10.13 0.34 -7.94
C SER A 69 -10.97 -0.38 -6.89
N ASN A 70 -10.96 -1.70 -6.98
CA ASN A 70 -11.56 -2.60 -6.02
C ASN A 70 -10.60 -3.78 -5.84
N ILE A 71 -9.81 -3.75 -4.78
CA ILE A 71 -8.73 -4.71 -4.53
C ILE A 71 -9.03 -5.49 -3.27
N SER A 72 -8.95 -6.80 -3.35
CA SER A 72 -8.98 -7.71 -2.22
C SER A 72 -7.59 -8.20 -1.91
N ILE A 73 -7.27 -8.41 -0.63
CA ILE A 73 -6.02 -9.02 -0.21
C ILE A 73 -6.33 -10.13 0.78
N LEU A 74 -5.87 -11.36 0.52
CA LEU A 74 -5.81 -12.42 1.51
C LEU A 74 -4.41 -12.41 2.12
N ARG A 75 -4.31 -12.28 3.46
CA ARG A 75 -3.05 -12.33 4.20
C ARG A 75 -3.09 -13.47 5.21
N LEU A 76 -2.05 -14.30 5.20
CA LEU A 76 -1.86 -15.38 6.16
C LEU A 76 -0.55 -15.12 6.92
N ILE A 77 -0.59 -15.27 8.24
CA ILE A 77 0.54 -15.03 9.14
C ILE A 77 0.62 -16.17 10.13
N HIS A 78 1.83 -16.62 10.44
CA HIS A 78 2.10 -17.61 11.49
C HIS A 78 3.12 -17.06 12.48
N PHE A 79 2.76 -16.94 13.75
CA PHE A 79 3.69 -16.51 14.79
C PHE A 79 4.47 -17.68 15.35
N MET A 80 5.78 -17.58 15.40
CA MET A 80 6.68 -18.61 15.96
C MET A 80 7.78 -17.98 16.81
N ASP A 81 8.43 -18.79 17.62
CA ASP A 81 9.68 -18.40 18.32
C ASP A 81 10.88 -19.00 17.60
N ILE A 82 11.87 -18.19 17.32
CA ILE A 82 13.15 -18.63 16.76
C ILE A 82 14.26 -18.08 17.65
N GLY A 83 14.79 -18.93 18.54
CA GLY A 83 15.89 -18.57 19.40
C GLY A 83 15.59 -17.45 20.42
N GLY A 84 14.34 -17.36 20.88
CA GLY A 84 13.87 -16.35 21.83
C GLY A 84 13.40 -15.05 21.19
N ILE A 85 13.36 -14.98 19.85
CA ILE A 85 12.80 -13.86 19.09
C ILE A 85 11.49 -14.33 18.46
N THR A 86 10.41 -13.59 18.70
CA THR A 86 9.16 -13.81 17.97
C THR A 86 9.35 -13.42 16.51
N VAL A 87 8.95 -14.31 15.59
CA VAL A 87 9.00 -14.09 14.14
C VAL A 87 7.64 -14.47 13.57
N ASP A 88 7.14 -13.69 12.60
CA ASP A 88 5.91 -14.04 11.91
C ASP A 88 6.08 -14.05 10.39
N PRO A 89 6.43 -15.19 9.78
CA PRO A 89 6.34 -15.36 8.34
C PRO A 89 4.92 -15.14 7.84
N GLN A 90 4.80 -14.49 6.67
CA GLN A 90 3.53 -14.10 6.11
C GLN A 90 3.52 -14.12 4.59
N ILE A 91 2.33 -14.31 4.03
CA ILE A 91 2.05 -14.18 2.61
C ILE A 91 0.83 -13.29 2.40
N LEU A 92 0.90 -12.41 1.41
CA LEU A 92 -0.22 -11.59 0.96
C LEU A 92 -0.49 -11.92 -0.51
N LEU A 93 -1.77 -12.15 -0.82
CA LEU A 93 -2.26 -12.46 -2.16
C LEU A 93 -3.26 -11.37 -2.57
N PRO A 94 -2.80 -10.28 -3.19
CA PRO A 94 -3.69 -9.23 -3.68
C PRO A 94 -4.28 -9.61 -5.02
N PHE A 95 -5.57 -9.31 -5.22
CA PHE A 95 -6.28 -9.51 -6.47
C PHE A 95 -7.44 -8.52 -6.57
N GLY A 96 -7.87 -8.24 -7.79
CA GLY A 96 -8.98 -7.30 -7.92
C GLY A 96 -9.16 -6.72 -9.30
N HIS A 97 -9.59 -5.47 -9.32
CA HIS A 97 -10.00 -4.79 -10.53
C HIS A 97 -9.75 -3.28 -10.45
N VAL A 98 -9.08 -2.75 -11.48
CA VAL A 98 -8.92 -1.32 -11.73
C VAL A 98 -9.71 -0.98 -12.99
N TYR A 99 -10.60 -0.01 -12.90
CA TYR A 99 -11.57 0.27 -13.96
C TYR A 99 -11.96 1.74 -14.02
N ASP A 100 -12.71 2.11 -15.06
CA ASP A 100 -13.16 3.48 -15.32
C ASP A 100 -11.99 4.48 -15.30
N ALA A 101 -10.83 4.02 -15.80
CA ALA A 101 -9.60 4.78 -15.78
C ALA A 101 -9.48 5.67 -17.01
N ARG A 102 -9.34 6.99 -16.79
CA ARG A 102 -9.13 7.98 -17.86
C ARG A 102 -8.41 9.22 -17.36
N ILE A 103 -7.70 9.86 -18.26
CA ILE A 103 -7.04 11.15 -18.03
C ILE A 103 -7.47 12.09 -19.16
N ALA A 104 -8.07 13.24 -18.81
CA ALA A 104 -8.53 14.26 -19.77
C ALA A 104 -9.41 13.69 -20.91
N GLY A 105 -10.28 12.72 -20.60
CA GLY A 105 -11.17 12.03 -21.54
C GLY A 105 -10.56 10.85 -22.27
N GLN A 106 -9.24 10.65 -22.19
CA GLN A 106 -8.59 9.49 -22.81
C GLN A 106 -8.68 8.27 -21.89
N SER A 107 -9.27 7.18 -22.39
CA SER A 107 -9.36 5.91 -21.66
C SER A 107 -7.98 5.25 -21.53
N LEU A 108 -7.72 4.68 -20.37
CA LEU A 108 -6.53 3.87 -20.07
C LEU A 108 -6.86 2.36 -20.05
N GLY A 109 -8.12 1.99 -20.34
CA GLY A 109 -8.57 0.61 -20.23
C GLY A 109 -8.95 0.21 -18.81
N SER A 110 -8.82 -1.08 -18.52
CA SER A 110 -9.06 -1.68 -17.22
C SER A 110 -8.11 -2.87 -17.01
N ALA A 111 -7.83 -3.20 -15.76
CA ALA A 111 -7.03 -4.38 -15.41
C ALA A 111 -7.77 -5.22 -14.36
N SER A 112 -7.69 -6.54 -14.45
CA SER A 112 -8.30 -7.45 -13.49
C SER A 112 -7.47 -8.72 -13.30
N GLY A 113 -7.59 -9.37 -12.14
CA GLY A 113 -6.92 -10.62 -11.81
C GLY A 113 -6.04 -10.52 -10.57
N LEU A 114 -4.91 -11.23 -10.55
CA LEU A 114 -3.94 -11.20 -9.47
C LEU A 114 -2.98 -10.01 -9.64
N ALA A 115 -2.68 -9.33 -8.54
CA ALA A 115 -1.49 -8.48 -8.44
C ALA A 115 -0.28 -9.33 -7.99
N ASP A 116 0.89 -8.71 -7.89
CA ASP A 116 2.10 -9.42 -7.48
C ASP A 116 1.96 -9.95 -6.03
N PRO A 117 2.06 -11.27 -5.79
CA PRO A 117 2.07 -11.82 -4.44
C PRO A 117 3.25 -11.29 -3.63
N ILE A 118 3.05 -11.17 -2.31
CA ILE A 118 4.07 -10.65 -1.39
C ILE A 118 4.35 -11.70 -0.34
N ILE A 119 5.64 -11.97 -0.10
CA ILE A 119 6.10 -12.82 0.99
C ILE A 119 7.03 -12.03 1.90
N GLY A 120 7.05 -12.37 3.17
CA GLY A 120 7.96 -11.74 4.12
C GLY A 120 7.83 -12.32 5.52
N ALA A 121 8.51 -11.69 6.47
CA ALA A 121 8.42 -12.04 7.87
C ALA A 121 8.73 -10.81 8.73
N THR A 122 8.03 -10.65 9.86
CA THR A 122 8.37 -9.66 10.87
C THR A 122 9.25 -10.29 11.93
N PHE A 123 10.35 -9.63 12.26
CA PHE A 123 11.26 -9.97 13.36
C PHE A 123 11.00 -8.97 14.49
N TRP A 124 10.48 -9.46 15.62
CA TRP A 124 10.08 -8.64 16.75
C TRP A 124 11.27 -8.44 17.71
N LEU A 125 11.94 -7.28 17.58
CA LEU A 125 13.10 -6.95 18.42
C LEU A 125 12.68 -6.39 19.79
N VAL A 126 11.49 -5.80 19.89
CA VAL A 126 10.84 -5.42 21.15
C VAL A 126 9.45 -6.04 21.16
N ASN A 127 9.17 -6.84 22.20
CA ASN A 127 7.88 -7.48 22.40
C ASN A 127 7.54 -7.41 23.90
N GLN A 128 6.84 -6.34 24.29
CA GLN A 128 6.45 -6.02 25.67
C GLN A 128 4.93 -5.83 25.77
N PRO A 129 4.14 -6.91 25.71
CA PRO A 129 2.68 -6.81 25.66
C PRO A 129 2.06 -6.22 26.94
N ALA A 130 2.77 -6.27 28.08
CA ALA A 130 2.32 -5.67 29.34
C ALA A 130 2.62 -4.16 29.49
N ALA A 131 3.30 -3.54 28.52
CA ALA A 131 3.62 -2.14 28.59
C ALA A 131 2.39 -1.26 28.27
N GLY A 132 1.88 -0.51 29.24
CA GLY A 132 0.73 0.36 29.09
C GLY A 132 -0.53 -0.34 28.57
N ALA A 133 -1.40 0.39 27.89
CA ALA A 133 -2.67 -0.14 27.39
C ALA A 133 -2.54 -0.94 26.07
N SER A 134 -1.52 -0.63 25.26
CA SER A 134 -1.34 -1.20 23.90
C SER A 134 -0.24 -2.23 23.79
N GLY A 135 0.63 -2.37 24.80
CA GLY A 135 1.94 -2.97 24.67
C GLY A 135 2.94 -2.04 23.96
N ARG A 136 4.22 -2.40 24.03
CA ARG A 136 5.30 -1.76 23.29
C ARG A 136 5.94 -2.77 22.35
N TYR A 137 6.02 -2.41 21.08
CA TYR A 137 6.54 -3.31 20.06
C TYR A 137 7.47 -2.58 19.11
N PHE A 138 8.52 -3.28 18.66
CA PHE A 138 9.32 -2.87 17.53
C PHE A 138 9.62 -4.07 16.66
N GLY A 139 9.28 -3.99 15.39
CA GLY A 139 9.50 -5.04 14.42
C GLY A 139 10.17 -4.52 13.15
N ILE A 140 10.90 -5.41 12.51
CA ILE A 140 11.51 -5.21 11.18
C ILE A 140 10.92 -6.26 10.25
N THR A 141 10.35 -5.81 9.14
CA THR A 141 9.63 -6.67 8.19
C THR A 141 10.20 -6.51 6.79
N PRO A 142 11.18 -7.34 6.37
CA PRO A 142 11.51 -7.48 4.97
C PRO A 142 10.36 -8.14 4.20
N LEU A 143 9.97 -7.53 3.08
CA LEU A 143 8.95 -8.03 2.16
C LEU A 143 9.52 -8.14 0.76
N LEU A 144 9.12 -9.18 0.03
CA LEU A 144 9.47 -9.41 -1.37
C LEU A 144 8.20 -9.58 -2.20
N TYR A 145 8.02 -8.73 -3.19
CA TYR A 145 6.97 -8.83 -4.19
C TYR A 145 7.46 -9.69 -5.35
N LEU A 146 6.67 -10.68 -5.71
CA LEU A 146 6.98 -11.65 -6.76
C LEU A 146 6.25 -11.24 -8.06
N PRO A 147 6.94 -11.19 -9.22
CA PRO A 147 6.35 -10.75 -10.49
C PRO A 147 5.44 -11.82 -11.10
N TRP A 148 4.43 -12.25 -10.36
CA TRP A 148 3.49 -13.31 -10.74
C TRP A 148 2.06 -12.80 -10.94
N GLY A 149 1.86 -11.49 -10.83
CA GLY A 149 0.60 -10.85 -11.11
C GLY A 149 0.28 -10.82 -12.61
N ASN A 150 -0.98 -10.50 -12.92
CA ASN A 150 -1.40 -10.32 -14.29
C ASN A 150 -0.74 -9.09 -14.90
N TYR A 151 0.03 -9.29 -15.94
CA TYR A 151 0.73 -8.25 -16.69
C TYR A 151 0.60 -8.52 -18.20
N ASP A 152 0.16 -7.50 -18.92
CA ASP A 152 0.21 -7.45 -20.37
C ASP A 152 0.96 -6.19 -20.81
N LYS A 153 2.02 -6.37 -21.60
CA LYS A 153 2.88 -5.29 -22.09
C LYS A 153 2.16 -4.28 -23.00
N ASP A 154 1.06 -4.71 -23.62
CA ASP A 154 0.25 -3.92 -24.55
C ASP A 154 -0.84 -3.12 -23.82
N ASP A 155 -1.07 -3.40 -22.53
CA ASP A 155 -2.04 -2.70 -21.70
C ASP A 155 -1.41 -1.50 -20.96
N ALA A 156 -2.16 -0.38 -20.91
CA ALA A 156 -1.75 0.79 -20.13
C ALA A 156 -1.89 0.61 -18.61
N LEU A 157 -2.77 -0.31 -18.19
CA LEU A 157 -3.00 -0.65 -16.78
C LEU A 157 -2.75 -2.12 -16.56
N ASN A 158 -2.04 -2.42 -15.49
CA ASN A 158 -1.75 -3.78 -15.07
C ASN A 158 -1.91 -3.89 -13.54
N LEU A 159 -2.24 -5.08 -13.02
CA LEU A 159 -2.22 -5.36 -11.60
C LEU A 159 -0.85 -5.89 -11.15
N GLY A 160 -0.17 -6.67 -11.97
CA GLY A 160 1.22 -7.06 -11.79
C GLY A 160 2.17 -6.03 -12.39
N GLU A 161 3.39 -5.94 -11.85
CA GLU A 161 4.40 -4.98 -12.32
C GLU A 161 5.49 -5.64 -13.20
N ASN A 162 5.44 -6.98 -13.36
CA ASN A 162 6.42 -7.76 -14.13
C ASN A 162 7.88 -7.51 -13.69
N ARG A 163 8.10 -7.24 -12.40
CA ARG A 163 9.42 -7.04 -11.80
C ARG A 163 9.39 -7.38 -10.32
N PHE A 164 10.51 -7.83 -9.78
CA PHE A 164 10.66 -7.95 -8.33
C PHE A 164 10.67 -6.57 -7.66
N LYS A 165 10.10 -6.48 -6.44
CA LYS A 165 10.27 -5.34 -5.54
C LYS A 165 10.66 -5.86 -4.16
N GLY A 166 11.57 -5.15 -3.51
CA GLY A 166 11.90 -5.37 -2.11
C GLY A 166 11.38 -4.21 -1.28
N ASP A 167 10.80 -4.49 -0.12
CA ASP A 167 10.38 -3.47 0.83
C ASP A 167 10.94 -3.82 2.21
N LEU A 168 11.57 -2.86 2.86
CA LEU A 168 11.99 -2.96 4.25
C LEU A 168 11.12 -2.04 5.08
N GLN A 169 10.23 -2.64 5.85
CA GLN A 169 9.29 -1.92 6.72
C GLN A 169 9.75 -2.02 8.18
N LEU A 170 9.75 -0.89 8.88
CA LEU A 170 9.99 -0.77 10.30
C LEU A 170 8.70 -0.34 10.98
N GLY A 171 8.34 -0.95 12.09
CA GLY A 171 7.16 -0.56 12.84
C GLY A 171 7.43 -0.44 14.33
N TRP A 172 6.97 0.66 14.91
CA TRP A 172 7.07 0.96 16.33
C TRP A 172 5.70 1.29 16.90
N VAL A 173 5.33 0.61 18.00
CA VAL A 173 4.14 0.89 18.81
C VAL A 173 4.59 1.30 20.20
N GLU A 174 4.17 2.49 20.64
CA GLU A 174 4.48 3.06 21.95
C GLU A 174 3.21 3.42 22.70
N PRO A 175 2.95 2.85 23.90
CA PRO A 175 1.89 3.33 24.76
C PRO A 175 2.27 4.74 25.28
N LEU A 176 1.33 5.67 25.20
CA LEU A 176 1.52 7.03 25.70
C LEU A 176 0.95 7.16 27.12
N TRP A 177 -0.16 7.85 27.25
CA TRP A 177 -0.86 8.03 28.53
C TRP A 177 -2.28 7.49 28.47
N GLY A 178 -2.74 6.90 29.56
CA GLY A 178 -4.09 6.36 29.69
C GLY A 178 -4.36 5.29 28.62
N LYS A 179 -5.25 5.60 27.70
CA LYS A 179 -5.69 4.73 26.61
C LYS A 179 -5.11 5.10 25.23
N PHE A 180 -4.20 6.06 25.19
CA PHE A 180 -3.57 6.51 23.95
C PHE A 180 -2.29 5.75 23.67
N SER A 181 -2.06 5.48 22.39
CA SER A 181 -0.83 4.91 21.85
C SER A 181 -0.45 5.60 20.55
N MET A 182 0.84 5.70 20.29
CA MET A 182 1.40 6.16 19.03
C MET A 182 1.99 4.97 18.27
N GLU A 183 1.75 4.94 16.98
CA GLU A 183 2.30 3.97 16.08
C GLU A 183 3.03 4.69 14.95
N LEU A 184 4.26 4.26 14.65
CA LEU A 184 5.10 4.83 13.61
C LEU A 184 5.59 3.72 12.71
N TYR A 185 5.52 3.93 11.39
CA TYR A 185 6.00 2.99 10.39
C TYR A 185 6.84 3.71 9.36
N ALA A 186 7.91 3.09 8.94
CA ALA A 186 8.80 3.62 7.93
C ALA A 186 9.16 2.53 6.93
N ASP A 187 9.08 2.84 5.64
CA ASP A 187 9.29 1.91 4.55
C ASP A 187 10.31 2.45 3.54
N VAL A 188 11.10 1.53 3.00
CA VAL A 188 11.96 1.77 1.83
C VAL A 188 11.67 0.69 0.82
N VAL A 189 11.07 1.09 -0.32
CA VAL A 189 10.79 0.19 -1.44
C VAL A 189 11.84 0.37 -2.52
N VAL A 190 12.44 -0.73 -2.95
CA VAL A 190 13.37 -0.80 -4.08
C VAL A 190 12.77 -1.65 -5.20
N TYR A 191 13.06 -1.28 -6.44
CA TYR A 191 12.43 -1.85 -7.62
C TYR A 191 13.46 -2.50 -8.53
N GLY A 192 13.16 -3.73 -8.97
CA GLY A 192 13.79 -4.33 -10.14
C GLY A 192 13.40 -3.63 -11.43
N HIS A 193 13.95 -4.07 -12.53
CA HIS A 193 13.59 -3.54 -13.85
C HIS A 193 12.44 -4.37 -14.45
N ASN A 194 11.51 -3.70 -15.14
CA ASN A 194 10.61 -4.36 -16.07
C ASN A 194 11.16 -4.13 -17.48
N ASN A 195 11.71 -5.19 -18.09
CA ASN A 195 12.35 -5.12 -19.42
C ASN A 195 11.34 -5.35 -20.56
N ASP A 196 10.07 -5.48 -20.24
CA ASP A 196 8.98 -5.76 -21.17
C ASP A 196 7.90 -4.67 -21.12
N ALA A 197 8.32 -3.44 -20.79
CA ALA A 197 7.47 -2.25 -20.78
C ALA A 197 7.35 -1.65 -22.20
N GLY A 198 6.47 -0.65 -22.39
CA GLY A 198 6.34 0.08 -23.65
C GLY A 198 6.04 -0.84 -24.84
N ASN A 199 5.02 -1.67 -24.74
CA ASN A 199 4.65 -2.69 -25.71
C ASN A 199 5.76 -3.75 -25.92
N GLY A 200 6.51 -4.08 -24.85
CA GLY A 200 7.60 -5.04 -24.87
C GLY A 200 8.89 -4.56 -25.51
N THR A 201 9.06 -3.26 -25.71
CA THR A 201 10.23 -2.68 -26.41
C THR A 201 11.12 -1.81 -25.53
N GLN A 202 10.69 -1.50 -24.30
CA GLN A 202 11.36 -0.57 -23.41
C GLN A 202 11.60 -1.16 -22.02
N THR A 203 12.61 -0.62 -21.33
CA THR A 203 12.91 -0.97 -19.94
C THR A 203 12.40 0.11 -18.99
N LEU A 204 11.47 -0.27 -18.11
CA LEU A 204 11.02 0.58 -17.00
C LEU A 204 11.99 0.43 -15.82
N LYS A 205 12.54 1.55 -15.36
CA LYS A 205 13.33 1.69 -14.13
C LYS A 205 12.62 2.64 -13.18
N GLN A 206 12.75 2.38 -11.88
CA GLN A 206 12.18 3.24 -10.85
C GLN A 206 13.17 3.44 -9.70
N ASN A 207 13.29 4.69 -9.25
CA ASN A 207 14.05 5.03 -8.07
C ASN A 207 13.36 4.52 -6.80
N PRO A 208 14.08 4.34 -5.69
CA PRO A 208 13.45 3.96 -4.42
C PRO A 208 12.33 4.91 -3.99
N THR A 209 11.31 4.34 -3.36
CA THR A 209 10.23 5.06 -2.69
C THR A 209 10.43 4.95 -1.18
N TYR A 210 10.18 6.03 -0.48
CA TYR A 210 10.21 6.11 0.97
C TYR A 210 8.82 6.46 1.47
N GLN A 211 8.36 5.79 2.51
CA GLN A 211 7.07 6.07 3.15
C GLN A 211 7.25 6.22 4.66
N LEU A 212 6.54 7.16 5.23
CA LEU A 212 6.40 7.33 6.67
C LEU A 212 4.91 7.36 7.00
N GLN A 213 4.49 6.55 7.97
CA GLN A 213 3.11 6.50 8.45
C GLN A 213 3.10 6.71 9.96
N SER A 214 2.07 7.37 10.47
CA SER A 214 1.84 7.53 11.90
C SER A 214 0.37 7.39 12.22
N ASN A 215 0.05 6.73 13.35
CA ASN A 215 -1.30 6.63 13.88
C ASN A 215 -1.30 7.08 15.35
N LEU A 216 -2.26 7.90 15.70
CA LEU A 216 -2.67 8.11 17.10
C LEU A 216 -3.87 7.21 17.36
N ARG A 217 -3.70 6.20 18.21
CA ARG A 217 -4.72 5.22 18.56
C ARG A 217 -5.30 5.47 19.94
N TYR A 218 -6.61 5.31 20.07
CA TYR A 218 -7.34 5.34 21.33
C TYR A 218 -8.08 4.02 21.54
N ASP A 219 -7.75 3.29 22.62
CA ASP A 219 -8.38 2.05 22.99
C ASP A 219 -9.55 2.32 23.96
N PHE A 220 -10.80 2.36 23.49
CA PHE A 220 -12.01 2.53 24.36
C PHE A 220 -12.07 1.43 25.42
N ASN A 221 -11.82 0.21 24.99
CA ASN A 221 -11.76 -1.00 25.79
C ASN A 221 -10.96 -2.07 25.00
N PRO A 222 -10.70 -3.28 25.54
CA PRO A 222 -9.94 -4.32 24.85
C PRO A 222 -10.51 -4.75 23.49
N SER A 223 -11.78 -4.46 23.21
CA SER A 223 -12.46 -4.88 21.98
C SER A 223 -12.65 -3.76 20.95
N GLN A 224 -12.50 -2.49 21.35
CA GLN A 224 -12.83 -1.36 20.50
C GLN A 224 -11.71 -0.34 20.48
N ARG A 225 -11.32 0.09 19.30
CA ARG A 225 -10.32 1.14 19.11
C ARG A 225 -10.62 2.04 17.91
N LEU A 226 -10.16 3.27 18.01
CA LEU A 226 -10.17 4.26 16.95
C LEU A 226 -8.74 4.72 16.72
N ALA A 227 -8.37 4.89 15.47
CA ALA A 227 -7.08 5.48 15.10
C ALA A 227 -7.29 6.62 14.10
N LEU A 228 -6.52 7.67 14.26
CA LEU A 228 -6.36 8.74 13.27
C LEU A 228 -4.92 8.70 12.78
N GLY A 229 -4.75 8.66 11.48
CA GLY A 229 -3.45 8.47 10.86
C GLY A 229 -3.12 9.48 9.78
N TYR A 230 -1.83 9.57 9.53
CA TYR A 230 -1.25 10.34 8.44
C TYR A 230 -0.11 9.54 7.83
N SER A 231 0.00 9.59 6.51
CA SER A 231 1.14 9.04 5.78
C SER A 231 1.70 10.02 4.77
N ALA A 232 2.99 9.92 4.53
CA ALA A 232 3.70 10.66 3.51
C ALA A 232 4.64 9.72 2.75
N SER A 233 4.53 9.71 1.43
CA SER A 233 5.39 8.92 0.54
C SER A 233 6.12 9.85 -0.42
N THR A 234 7.38 9.54 -0.72
CA THR A 234 8.21 10.32 -1.63
C THR A 234 9.21 9.45 -2.39
N GLY A 235 9.70 9.92 -3.53
CA GLY A 235 10.67 9.20 -4.37
C GLY A 235 10.03 8.59 -5.61
N GLY A 236 10.40 7.38 -5.97
CA GLY A 236 9.74 6.57 -7.00
C GLY A 236 9.69 7.16 -8.41
N LYS A 237 10.65 8.02 -8.79
CA LYS A 237 10.72 8.53 -10.17
C LYS A 237 10.88 7.40 -11.15
N GLN A 238 10.06 7.40 -12.21
CA GLN A 238 10.03 6.36 -13.23
C GLN A 238 10.70 6.83 -14.52
N TYR A 239 11.45 5.93 -15.14
CA TYR A 239 12.20 6.17 -16.39
C TYR A 239 11.94 5.02 -17.35
N LEU A 240 11.65 5.35 -18.62
CA LEU A 240 11.60 4.42 -19.75
C LEU A 240 12.82 4.66 -20.62
N ASP A 241 13.68 3.64 -20.77
CA ASP A 241 14.96 3.70 -21.49
C ASP A 241 15.86 4.88 -21.08
N GLY A 242 15.69 5.37 -19.84
CA GLY A 242 16.44 6.50 -19.28
C GLY A 242 15.71 7.84 -19.34
N ASP A 243 14.61 7.95 -20.08
CA ASP A 243 13.80 9.16 -20.15
C ASP A 243 12.79 9.22 -19.01
N TYR A 244 12.75 10.35 -18.30
CA TYR A 244 11.80 10.55 -17.19
C TYR A 244 10.37 10.62 -17.71
N THR A 245 9.50 9.79 -17.14
CA THR A 245 8.10 9.68 -17.57
C THR A 245 7.18 10.79 -17.05
N GLY A 246 7.64 11.63 -16.13
CA GLY A 246 6.81 12.58 -15.39
C GLY A 246 6.09 11.95 -14.20
N GLN A 247 6.32 10.67 -13.93
CA GLN A 247 5.72 9.97 -12.79
C GLN A 247 6.69 9.82 -11.64
N LYS A 248 6.22 10.09 -10.45
CA LYS A 248 6.91 9.89 -9.18
C LYS A 248 5.89 9.63 -8.07
N THR A 249 6.37 9.12 -6.97
CA THR A 249 5.58 8.99 -5.75
C THR A 249 5.81 10.20 -4.86
N GLN A 250 4.82 11.06 -4.74
CA GLN A 250 4.79 12.12 -3.74
C GLN A 250 3.34 12.28 -3.30
N VAL A 251 2.98 11.61 -2.20
CA VAL A 251 1.60 11.48 -1.71
C VAL A 251 1.59 11.82 -0.23
N GLN A 252 0.59 12.57 0.19
CA GLN A 252 0.23 12.80 1.59
C GLN A 252 -1.22 12.39 1.76
N GLN A 253 -1.51 11.55 2.76
CA GLN A 253 -2.82 10.97 2.98
C GLN A 253 -3.19 11.06 4.46
N VAL A 254 -4.45 11.37 4.74
CA VAL A 254 -5.06 11.26 6.06
C VAL A 254 -5.95 10.03 6.10
N ARG A 255 -6.06 9.43 7.30
CA ARG A 255 -6.86 8.22 7.50
C ARG A 255 -7.54 8.20 8.85
N ALA A 256 -8.70 7.55 8.93
CA ALA A 256 -9.42 7.28 10.16
C ALA A 256 -9.87 5.82 10.15
N GLU A 257 -9.56 5.07 11.18
CA GLU A 257 -9.85 3.63 11.26
C GLU A 257 -10.55 3.31 12.57
N PHE A 258 -11.67 2.57 12.48
CA PHE A 258 -12.34 1.98 13.62
C PHE A 258 -12.21 0.46 13.57
N GLN A 259 -11.90 -0.17 14.70
CA GLN A 259 -11.74 -1.61 14.83
C GLN A 259 -12.59 -2.16 15.97
N GLN A 260 -13.16 -3.34 15.74
CA GLN A 260 -14.01 -4.06 16.69
C GLN A 260 -13.61 -5.53 16.75
N MET A 261 -13.32 -6.03 17.96
CA MET A 261 -13.25 -7.48 18.21
C MET A 261 -14.65 -8.05 18.38
N LEU A 262 -14.97 -9.10 17.66
CA LEU A 262 -16.18 -9.91 17.77
C LEU A 262 -15.82 -11.21 18.50
N GLY A 263 -15.97 -11.19 19.82
CA GLY A 263 -15.43 -12.24 20.67
C GLY A 263 -13.91 -12.17 20.81
N GLN A 264 -13.24 -13.33 20.91
CA GLN A 264 -11.79 -13.40 21.15
C GLN A 264 -10.97 -13.67 19.89
N LYS A 265 -11.60 -14.05 18.79
CA LYS A 265 -10.91 -14.58 17.61
C LYS A 265 -11.14 -13.77 16.34
N VAL A 266 -12.20 -13.00 16.25
CA VAL A 266 -12.53 -12.26 15.03
C VAL A 266 -12.41 -10.78 15.29
N GLN A 267 -11.71 -10.06 14.41
CA GLN A 267 -11.66 -8.61 14.39
C GLN A 267 -12.19 -8.12 13.04
N VAL A 268 -12.99 -7.07 13.09
CA VAL A 268 -13.39 -6.32 11.90
C VAL A 268 -12.92 -4.89 12.02
N SER A 269 -12.57 -4.27 10.91
CA SER A 269 -12.27 -2.84 10.85
C SER A 269 -12.81 -2.18 9.60
N ALA A 270 -13.02 -0.88 9.71
CA ALA A 270 -13.33 0.02 8.62
C ALA A 270 -12.40 1.23 8.70
N GLN A 271 -11.74 1.54 7.58
CA GLN A 271 -10.85 2.69 7.45
C GLN A 271 -11.32 3.54 6.28
N LEU A 272 -11.32 4.85 6.48
CA LEU A 272 -11.49 5.87 5.45
C LEU A 272 -10.14 6.53 5.19
N THR A 273 -9.82 6.74 3.92
CA THR A 273 -8.60 7.41 3.47
C THR A 273 -8.91 8.53 2.50
N GLN A 274 -8.06 9.55 2.47
CA GLN A 274 -8.12 10.65 1.53
C GLN A 274 -6.74 11.23 1.30
N ASP A 275 -6.35 11.40 0.04
CA ASP A 275 -5.13 12.10 -0.31
C ASP A 275 -5.33 13.61 -0.17
N VAL A 276 -4.46 14.25 0.61
CA VAL A 276 -4.47 15.71 0.79
C VAL A 276 -3.53 16.41 -0.18
N ALA A 277 -2.49 15.71 -0.66
CA ALA A 277 -1.58 16.21 -1.68
C ALA A 277 -0.97 15.05 -2.47
N VAL A 278 -0.91 15.20 -3.81
CA VAL A 278 -0.29 14.23 -4.72
C VAL A 278 0.49 14.97 -5.80
N THR A 279 1.64 14.44 -6.17
CA THR A 279 2.36 14.81 -7.39
C THR A 279 2.89 13.54 -8.06
N GLY A 280 2.66 13.40 -9.36
CA GLY A 280 3.15 12.29 -10.17
C GLY A 280 2.18 11.12 -10.30
N GLY A 281 0.88 11.31 -9.97
CA GLY A 281 -0.11 10.24 -10.06
C GLY A 281 -1.56 10.69 -9.89
N PHE A 282 -2.47 9.72 -9.82
CA PHE A 282 -3.86 9.95 -9.43
C PHE A 282 -3.94 10.32 -7.95
N GLN A 283 -4.82 11.26 -7.64
CA GLN A 283 -5.13 11.67 -6.28
C GLN A 283 -6.42 10.98 -5.84
N GLU A 284 -6.33 10.16 -4.79
CA GLU A 284 -7.47 9.52 -4.16
C GLU A 284 -8.34 10.58 -3.48
N ASP A 285 -9.58 10.69 -3.94
CA ASP A 285 -10.58 11.58 -3.34
C ASP A 285 -11.20 10.91 -2.11
N ILE A 286 -11.47 9.62 -2.21
CA ILE A 286 -11.91 8.78 -1.09
C ILE A 286 -11.48 7.34 -1.30
N GLY A 287 -10.94 6.75 -0.23
CA GLY A 287 -10.71 5.32 -0.09
C GLY A 287 -11.52 4.74 1.08
N VAL A 288 -12.00 3.52 0.90
CA VAL A 288 -12.67 2.74 1.94
C VAL A 288 -11.98 1.38 2.04
N ASN A 289 -11.39 1.09 3.20
CA ASN A 289 -10.75 -0.20 3.46
C ASN A 289 -11.52 -0.93 4.55
N LEU A 290 -12.03 -2.12 4.24
CA LEU A 290 -12.66 -3.03 5.19
C LEU A 290 -11.72 -4.19 5.44
N ARG A 291 -11.64 -4.66 6.69
CA ARG A 291 -10.87 -5.84 7.05
C ARG A 291 -11.67 -6.76 7.95
N ALA A 292 -11.54 -8.05 7.71
CA ALA A 292 -11.93 -9.11 8.64
C ALA A 292 -10.70 -9.97 8.93
N LEU A 293 -10.42 -10.24 10.20
CA LEU A 293 -9.26 -10.98 10.68
C LEU A 293 -9.74 -12.09 11.62
N LEU A 294 -9.19 -13.29 11.43
CA LEU A 294 -9.45 -14.48 12.26
C LEU A 294 -8.15 -14.93 12.93
N LEU A 295 -8.18 -15.12 14.25
CA LEU A 295 -7.13 -15.72 15.07
C LEU A 295 -7.44 -17.21 15.36
N PHE A 296 -6.50 -18.12 15.14
CA PHE A 296 -6.69 -19.56 15.38
C PHE A 296 -5.38 -20.30 15.66
#